data_adc42025734bc5e79bdda545e7dfb97f
#
_entry.id   adc42025734bc5e79bdda545e7dfb97f
#
_cell.length_a   1.000
_cell.length_b   1.000
_cell.length_c   1.000
_cell.angle_alpha   90.00
_cell.angle_beta   90.00
_cell.angle_gamma   90.00
#
_symmetry.space_group_name_H-M   'P 1'
#
loop_
_entity.id
_entity.type
_entity.pdbx_description
1 polymer ?
#
loop_
_entity_poly.entity_id
_entity_poly.type
_entity_poly.pdbx_seq_one_letter_code
_entity_poly.pdbx_strand_id
1 'polypeptide(L)'
;KHDTAEDPHDTSKGLLRLLTLDYDYNIESKYVKHLFKDKFLMYTHKYYYLILLIYISLLYYAFGIHGVIVGFSFPSLLVVLAEGLTTYFLHKDGKPRCVKWMNWLVFGDGDHAEHHKDVKQYKLKHGDVSGWLIKHFLKRI
;
A
#
# COMPACT_ATOMS: atom_id res chain seq x y z
N LYS A 1 -2.58 -6.83 16.01
CA LYS A 1 -2.37 -5.43 16.44
C LYS A 1 -3.17 -4.43 15.59
N HIS A 2 -3.72 -4.87 14.47
CA HIS A 2 -4.56 -4.05 13.61
C HIS A 2 -5.81 -3.60 14.38
N ASP A 3 -6.18 -2.34 14.25
CA ASP A 3 -7.30 -1.72 14.95
C ASP A 3 -7.17 -1.68 16.50
N THR A 4 -5.95 -1.69 17.00
CA THR A 4 -5.64 -1.52 18.42
C THR A 4 -4.81 -0.25 18.65
N ALA A 5 -4.66 0.19 19.92
CA ALA A 5 -3.81 1.33 20.27
C ALA A 5 -2.32 1.14 19.88
N GLU A 6 -1.92 -0.09 19.57
CA GLU A 6 -0.58 -0.44 19.09
C GLU A 6 -0.50 -0.50 17.55
N ASP A 7 -1.59 -0.16 16.85
CA ASP A 7 -1.61 -0.12 15.39
C ASP A 7 -0.73 1.03 14.90
N PRO A 8 0.30 0.77 14.08
CA PRO A 8 1.11 1.83 13.49
C PRO A 8 0.29 2.77 12.61
N HIS A 9 -0.84 2.30 12.07
CA HIS A 9 -1.76 3.08 11.26
C HIS A 9 -2.83 3.83 12.08
N ASP A 10 -2.64 3.94 13.39
CA ASP A 10 -3.56 4.67 14.26
C ASP A 10 -3.73 6.13 13.80
N THR A 11 -4.93 6.42 13.32
CA THR A 11 -5.30 7.72 12.75
C THR A 11 -5.44 8.82 13.79
N SER A 12 -5.51 8.47 15.10
CA SER A 12 -5.56 9.45 16.19
C SER A 12 -4.31 10.33 16.27
N LYS A 13 -3.19 9.84 15.73
CA LYS A 13 -1.90 10.55 15.68
C LYS A 13 -1.78 11.55 14.51
N GLY A 14 -2.82 11.70 13.73
CA GLY A 14 -2.96 12.72 12.69
C GLY A 14 -2.49 12.31 11.31
N LEU A 15 -3.02 13.00 10.30
CA LEU A 15 -2.77 12.74 8.89
C LEU A 15 -1.29 12.93 8.51
N LEU A 16 -0.61 13.93 9.08
CA LEU A 16 0.78 14.21 8.73
C LEU A 16 1.70 13.03 9.01
N ARG A 17 1.51 12.35 10.13
CA ARG A 17 2.28 11.15 10.49
C ARG A 17 2.06 10.02 9.49
N LEU A 18 0.85 9.86 8.99
CA LEU A 18 0.53 8.86 7.96
C LEU A 18 1.19 9.20 6.62
N LEU A 19 1.21 10.47 6.25
CA LEU A 19 1.83 10.93 5.00
C LEU A 19 3.36 10.91 5.03
N THR A 20 3.96 11.10 6.21
CA THR A 20 5.43 11.04 6.36
C THR A 20 5.94 9.63 6.59
N LEU A 21 5.04 8.63 6.68
CA LEU A 21 5.38 7.24 6.99
C LEU A 21 6.21 7.10 8.28
N ASP A 22 6.03 8.02 9.21
CA ASP A 22 6.69 8.03 10.51
C ASP A 22 6.02 7.01 11.45
N TYR A 23 6.27 5.73 11.14
CA TYR A 23 5.73 4.61 11.88
C TYR A 23 6.81 3.93 12.72
N ASP A 24 6.50 3.73 13.96
CA ASP A 24 7.33 2.94 14.86
C ASP A 24 6.98 1.45 14.69
N TYR A 25 7.66 0.79 13.74
CA TYR A 25 7.44 -0.62 13.47
C TYR A 25 8.25 -1.52 14.40
N ASN A 26 7.66 -1.93 15.48
CA ASN A 26 8.19 -3.04 16.26
C ASN A 26 7.40 -4.33 15.95
N ILE A 27 7.69 -4.92 14.79
CA ILE A 27 7.05 -6.17 14.38
C ILE A 27 7.88 -7.34 14.91
N GLU A 28 7.28 -8.18 15.75
CA GLU A 28 7.91 -9.40 16.19
C GLU A 28 8.25 -10.31 15.00
N SER A 29 9.50 -10.74 14.90
CA SER A 29 10.01 -11.55 13.79
C SER A 29 9.19 -12.84 13.53
N LYS A 30 8.48 -13.35 14.54
CA LYS A 30 7.63 -14.54 14.40
C LYS A 30 6.54 -14.36 13.34
N TYR A 31 6.00 -13.15 13.15
CA TYR A 31 4.93 -12.87 12.15
C TYR A 31 5.45 -12.77 10.73
N VAL A 32 6.72 -12.42 10.56
CA VAL A 32 7.35 -12.23 9.25
C VAL A 32 8.35 -13.33 8.89
N LYS A 33 8.50 -14.34 9.76
CA LYS A 33 9.48 -15.43 9.59
C LYS A 33 9.33 -16.18 8.26
N HIS A 34 8.11 -16.30 7.73
CA HIS A 34 7.86 -16.95 6.45
C HIS A 34 8.44 -16.15 5.27
N LEU A 35 8.51 -14.81 5.36
CA LEU A 35 9.08 -13.95 4.32
C LEU A 35 10.60 -14.16 4.20
N PHE A 36 11.29 -14.48 5.29
CA PHE A 36 12.74 -14.76 5.26
C PHE A 36 13.10 -16.04 4.50
N LYS A 37 12.13 -16.90 4.22
CA LYS A 37 12.33 -18.11 3.40
C LYS A 37 12.26 -17.82 1.91
N ASP A 38 11.64 -16.71 1.51
CA ASP A 38 11.55 -16.29 0.13
C ASP A 38 12.85 -15.60 -0.28
N LYS A 39 13.65 -16.30 -1.09
CA LYS A 39 14.94 -15.79 -1.57
C LYS A 39 14.78 -14.52 -2.41
N PHE A 40 13.72 -14.42 -3.22
CA PHE A 40 13.47 -13.25 -4.04
C PHE A 40 13.22 -12.01 -3.18
N LEU A 41 12.35 -12.12 -2.19
CA LEU A 41 12.09 -11.04 -1.23
C LEU A 41 13.34 -10.63 -0.47
N MET A 42 14.14 -11.61 -0.01
CA MET A 42 15.37 -11.33 0.72
C MET A 42 16.43 -10.63 -0.15
N TYR A 43 16.58 -11.04 -1.40
CA TYR A 43 17.50 -10.36 -2.33
C TYR A 43 17.00 -8.96 -2.68
N THR A 44 15.72 -8.79 -2.96
CA THR A 44 15.11 -7.48 -3.25
C THR A 44 15.30 -6.53 -2.07
N HIS A 45 15.07 -6.98 -0.84
CA HIS A 45 15.30 -6.18 0.36
C HIS A 45 16.78 -5.81 0.52
N LYS A 46 17.67 -6.79 0.40
CA LYS A 46 19.13 -6.57 0.55
C LYS A 46 19.68 -5.55 -0.45
N TYR A 47 19.21 -5.60 -1.69
CA TYR A 47 19.71 -4.76 -2.78
C TYR A 47 18.75 -3.62 -3.14
N TYR A 48 17.78 -3.33 -2.28
CA TYR A 48 16.73 -2.35 -2.54
C TYR A 48 17.27 -1.01 -3.06
N TYR A 49 18.21 -0.40 -2.34
CA TYR A 49 18.77 0.89 -2.73
C TYR A 49 19.61 0.83 -4.03
N LEU A 50 20.28 -0.29 -4.26
CA LEU A 50 21.02 -0.51 -5.51
C LEU A 50 20.06 -0.62 -6.70
N ILE A 51 18.99 -1.40 -6.56
CA ILE A 51 17.94 -1.56 -7.58
C ILE A 51 17.32 -0.19 -7.88
N LEU A 52 16.99 0.56 -6.85
CA LEU A 52 16.41 1.89 -6.96
C LEU A 52 17.36 2.87 -7.68
N LEU A 53 18.62 2.86 -7.30
CA LEU A 53 19.66 3.69 -7.95
C LEU A 53 19.79 3.36 -9.43
N ILE A 54 19.86 2.07 -9.79
CA ILE A 54 19.90 1.61 -11.18
C ILE A 54 18.67 2.11 -11.94
N TYR A 55 17.48 1.93 -11.37
CA TYR A 55 16.22 2.36 -11.98
C TYR A 55 16.19 3.86 -12.27
N ILE A 56 16.53 4.68 -11.28
CA ILE A 56 16.58 6.15 -11.42
C ILE A 56 17.65 6.56 -12.46
N SER A 57 18.81 5.89 -12.46
CA SER A 57 19.88 6.17 -13.42
C SER A 57 19.46 5.84 -14.86
N LEU A 58 18.74 4.74 -15.07
CA LEU A 58 18.18 4.36 -16.37
C LEU A 58 17.16 5.38 -16.87
N LEU A 59 16.26 5.84 -15.99
CA LEU A 59 15.28 6.88 -16.32
C LEU A 59 15.99 8.19 -16.70
N TYR A 60 17.01 8.58 -15.94
CA TYR A 60 17.79 9.79 -16.21
C TYR A 60 18.55 9.68 -17.55
N TYR A 61 19.17 8.53 -17.80
CA TYR A 61 19.92 8.31 -19.03
C TYR A 61 19.00 8.32 -20.27
N ALA A 62 17.83 7.71 -20.19
CA ALA A 62 16.90 7.61 -21.33
C ALA A 62 16.10 8.89 -21.59
N PHE A 63 15.72 9.64 -20.54
CA PHE A 63 14.74 10.74 -20.63
C PHE A 63 15.17 11.99 -19.86
N GLY A 64 16.38 12.02 -19.31
CA GLY A 64 16.87 13.12 -18.49
C GLY A 64 16.08 13.30 -17.20
N ILE A 65 16.12 14.51 -16.64
CA ILE A 65 15.41 14.82 -15.38
C ILE A 65 13.90 14.62 -15.47
N HIS A 66 13.30 14.84 -16.64
CA HIS A 66 11.88 14.62 -16.86
C HIS A 66 11.49 13.15 -16.66
N GLY A 67 12.35 12.20 -17.11
CA GLY A 67 12.13 10.78 -16.88
C GLY A 67 12.11 10.43 -15.40
N VAL A 68 13.00 11.02 -14.61
CA VAL A 68 13.03 10.82 -13.15
C VAL A 68 11.80 11.41 -12.48
N ILE A 69 11.39 12.62 -12.87
CA ILE A 69 10.20 13.26 -12.29
C ILE A 69 8.94 12.45 -12.60
N VAL A 70 8.71 12.11 -13.87
CA VAL A 70 7.47 11.46 -14.32
C VAL A 70 7.47 9.96 -14.04
N GLY A 71 8.63 9.30 -14.18
CA GLY A 71 8.73 7.85 -14.02
C GLY A 71 8.99 7.39 -12.58
N PHE A 72 9.46 8.27 -11.71
CA PHE A 72 9.76 7.91 -10.32
C PHE A 72 9.13 8.86 -9.30
N SER A 73 9.49 10.16 -9.30
CA SER A 73 9.10 11.06 -8.20
C SER A 73 7.60 11.27 -8.11
N PHE A 74 6.95 11.53 -9.22
CA PHE A 74 5.50 11.77 -9.26
C PHE A 74 4.68 10.51 -8.91
N PRO A 75 4.92 9.32 -9.49
CA PRO A 75 4.25 8.10 -9.06
C PRO A 75 4.49 7.76 -7.59
N SER A 76 5.71 7.93 -7.08
CA SER A 76 6.03 7.68 -5.67
C SER A 76 5.24 8.61 -4.74
N LEU A 77 5.15 9.90 -5.09
CA LEU A 77 4.32 10.85 -4.35
C LEU A 77 2.85 10.46 -4.35
N LEU A 78 2.32 10.04 -5.51
CA LEU A 78 0.92 9.59 -5.60
C LEU A 78 0.65 8.36 -4.73
N VAL A 79 1.58 7.40 -4.69
CA VAL A 79 1.46 6.21 -3.82
C VAL A 79 1.44 6.62 -2.36
N VAL A 80 2.38 7.44 -1.91
CA VAL A 80 2.44 7.91 -0.52
C VAL A 80 1.16 8.66 -0.12
N LEU A 81 0.67 9.53 -1.00
CA LEU A 81 -0.58 10.24 -0.77
C LEU A 81 -1.79 9.29 -0.72
N ALA A 82 -1.86 8.34 -1.66
CA ALA A 82 -2.94 7.37 -1.69
C ALA A 82 -2.96 6.52 -0.43
N GLU A 83 -1.82 5.96 -0.01
CA GLU A 83 -1.68 5.17 1.23
C GLU A 83 -2.08 5.97 2.46
N GLY A 84 -1.54 7.17 2.64
CA GLY A 84 -1.84 8.02 3.80
C GLY A 84 -3.31 8.43 3.85
N LEU A 85 -3.89 8.85 2.72
CA LEU A 85 -5.30 9.23 2.64
C LEU A 85 -6.23 8.02 2.83
N THR A 86 -5.89 6.89 2.22
CA THR A 86 -6.64 5.64 2.37
C THR A 86 -6.69 5.25 3.83
N THR A 87 -5.54 5.18 4.50
CA THR A 87 -5.46 4.85 5.91
C THR A 87 -6.27 5.84 6.75
N TYR A 88 -6.13 7.14 6.52
CA TYR A 88 -6.84 8.18 7.29
C TYR A 88 -8.35 8.14 7.11
N PHE A 89 -8.84 8.00 5.87
CA PHE A 89 -10.27 8.01 5.60
C PHE A 89 -10.95 6.67 5.85
N LEU A 90 -10.25 5.56 5.70
CA LEU A 90 -10.82 4.22 5.87
C LEU A 90 -10.75 3.71 7.31
N HIS A 91 -10.02 4.40 8.19
CA HIS A 91 -10.04 4.14 9.63
C HIS A 91 -10.54 5.37 10.38
N LYS A 92 -11.40 5.15 11.34
CA LYS A 92 -11.85 6.20 12.27
C LYS A 92 -11.93 5.62 13.67
N ASP A 93 -11.27 6.30 14.62
CA ASP A 93 -11.23 5.88 16.01
C ASP A 93 -10.75 4.42 16.18
N GLY A 94 -9.72 4.04 15.41
CA GLY A 94 -9.16 2.68 15.41
C GLY A 94 -10.08 1.60 14.82
N LYS A 95 -11.11 1.99 14.05
CA LYS A 95 -12.06 1.04 13.43
C LYS A 95 -12.10 1.22 11.92
N PRO A 96 -12.08 0.13 11.15
CA PRO A 96 -12.21 0.19 9.71
C PRO A 96 -13.63 0.62 9.32
N ARG A 97 -13.74 1.40 8.26
CA ARG A 97 -15.02 1.86 7.70
C ARG A 97 -15.05 1.75 6.18
N CYS A 98 -16.25 1.73 5.61
CA CYS A 98 -16.45 1.79 4.17
C CYS A 98 -16.67 3.24 3.72
N VAL A 99 -15.93 3.68 2.73
CA VAL A 99 -16.04 5.01 2.10
C VAL A 99 -16.18 4.82 0.59
N LYS A 100 -17.41 4.65 0.12
CA LYS A 100 -17.72 4.19 -1.26
C LYS A 100 -17.11 5.02 -2.39
N TRP A 101 -17.02 6.35 -2.24
CA TRP A 101 -16.43 7.19 -3.27
C TRP A 101 -14.94 6.93 -3.46
N MET A 102 -14.25 6.45 -2.42
CA MET A 102 -12.84 6.10 -2.49
C MET A 102 -12.57 4.86 -3.36
N ASN A 103 -13.56 4.01 -3.63
CA ASN A 103 -13.37 2.87 -4.52
C ASN A 103 -12.82 3.26 -5.89
N TRP A 104 -13.20 4.44 -6.39
CA TRP A 104 -12.68 4.97 -7.65
C TRP A 104 -11.25 5.48 -7.55
N LEU A 105 -10.87 6.03 -6.40
CA LEU A 105 -9.55 6.61 -6.19
C LEU A 105 -8.50 5.54 -5.85
N VAL A 106 -8.89 4.53 -5.07
CA VAL A 106 -7.99 3.51 -4.55
C VAL A 106 -8.35 2.09 -5.02
N PHE A 107 -8.94 2.00 -6.21
CA PHE A 107 -9.18 0.76 -6.95
C PHE A 107 -10.00 -0.31 -6.21
N GLY A 108 -10.91 0.09 -5.33
CA GLY A 108 -11.82 -0.81 -4.62
C GLY A 108 -11.57 -0.89 -3.10
N ASP A 109 -10.50 -0.31 -2.59
CA ASP A 109 -10.18 -0.35 -1.17
C ASP A 109 -11.15 0.47 -0.28
N GLY A 110 -12.04 1.25 -0.88
CA GLY A 110 -13.09 1.99 -0.17
C GLY A 110 -14.11 1.12 0.58
N ASP A 111 -14.15 -0.19 0.33
CA ASP A 111 -14.93 -1.17 1.09
C ASP A 111 -14.13 -1.84 2.22
N HIS A 112 -13.15 -1.17 2.74
CA HIS A 112 -12.13 -1.60 3.68
C HIS A 112 -12.66 -2.36 4.92
N ALA A 113 -13.76 -1.90 5.52
CA ALA A 113 -14.36 -2.60 6.65
C ALA A 113 -14.85 -4.02 6.32
N GLU A 114 -15.16 -4.30 5.06
CA GLU A 114 -15.55 -5.67 4.66
C GLU A 114 -14.33 -6.56 4.48
N HIS A 115 -13.24 -5.99 3.96
CA HIS A 115 -11.96 -6.67 3.89
C HIS A 115 -11.44 -7.09 5.28
N HIS A 116 -11.63 -6.26 6.30
CA HIS A 116 -11.29 -6.61 7.68
C HIS A 116 -12.11 -7.77 8.26
N LYS A 117 -13.35 -7.96 7.79
CA LYS A 117 -14.19 -9.09 8.22
C LYS A 117 -13.76 -10.39 7.55
N ASP A 118 -13.40 -10.33 6.29
CA ASP A 118 -12.95 -11.49 5.52
C ASP A 118 -11.90 -11.05 4.47
N VAL A 119 -10.64 -11.27 4.80
CA VAL A 119 -9.49 -10.90 3.93
C VAL A 119 -9.47 -11.65 2.59
N LYS A 120 -10.24 -12.74 2.47
CA LYS A 120 -10.36 -13.50 1.22
C LYS A 120 -11.54 -13.03 0.38
N GLN A 121 -12.40 -12.18 0.93
CA GLN A 121 -13.56 -11.69 0.23
C GLN A 121 -13.18 -10.57 -0.72
N TYR A 122 -13.25 -10.84 -2.01
CA TYR A 122 -13.32 -9.82 -3.04
C TYR A 122 -14.75 -9.79 -3.58
N LYS A 123 -15.45 -8.70 -3.43
CA LYS A 123 -16.75 -8.49 -4.04
C LYS A 123 -16.62 -7.43 -5.11
N LEU A 124 -17.13 -7.74 -6.31
CA LEU A 124 -17.30 -6.74 -7.35
C LEU A 124 -18.33 -5.73 -6.88
N LYS A 125 -17.87 -4.64 -6.36
CA LYS A 125 -18.68 -3.45 -6.09
C LYS A 125 -18.39 -2.37 -7.11
N HIS A 126 -19.25 -1.38 -7.14
CA HIS A 126 -19.09 -0.26 -8.07
C HIS A 126 -17.76 0.46 -7.80
N GLY A 127 -16.91 0.54 -8.82
CA GLY A 127 -15.58 1.15 -8.70
C GLY A 127 -14.46 0.22 -8.18
N ASP A 128 -14.76 -1.04 -7.89
CA ASP A 128 -13.75 -2.03 -7.48
C ASP A 128 -13.01 -2.61 -8.69
N VAL A 129 -12.00 -1.88 -9.15
CA VAL A 129 -11.14 -2.29 -10.25
C VAL A 129 -10.27 -3.49 -9.85
N SER A 130 -9.78 -3.52 -8.61
CA SER A 130 -8.95 -4.62 -8.11
C SER A 130 -9.73 -5.94 -8.05
N GLY A 131 -10.95 -5.92 -7.52
CA GLY A 131 -11.83 -7.10 -7.50
C GLY A 131 -12.19 -7.56 -8.91
N TRP A 132 -12.36 -6.64 -9.85
CA TRP A 132 -12.60 -6.99 -11.26
C TRP A 132 -11.38 -7.71 -11.88
N LEU A 133 -10.16 -7.19 -11.65
CA LEU A 133 -8.92 -7.82 -12.10
C LEU A 133 -8.73 -9.21 -11.50
N ILE A 134 -8.91 -9.34 -10.19
CA ILE A 134 -8.82 -10.64 -9.48
C ILE A 134 -9.80 -11.64 -10.09
N LYS A 135 -11.05 -11.25 -10.27
CA LYS A 135 -12.07 -12.13 -10.82
C LYS A 135 -11.75 -12.62 -12.23
N HIS A 136 -11.23 -11.75 -13.10
CA HIS A 136 -11.08 -12.06 -14.52
C HIS A 136 -9.73 -12.68 -14.87
N PHE A 137 -8.69 -12.35 -14.12
CA PHE A 137 -7.33 -12.75 -14.45
C PHE A 137 -6.69 -13.71 -13.43
N LEU A 138 -7.00 -13.60 -12.15
CA LEU A 138 -6.33 -14.39 -11.11
C LEU A 138 -7.14 -15.60 -10.63
N LYS A 139 -8.46 -15.58 -10.75
CA LYS A 139 -9.31 -16.68 -10.28
C LYS A 139 -9.39 -17.88 -11.22
N ARG A 140 -8.58 -17.92 -12.26
CA ARG A 140 -8.44 -19.07 -13.15
C ARG A 140 -7.28 -19.99 -12.76
N ILE A 141 -6.65 -19.70 -11.65
CA ILE A 141 -5.65 -20.55 -11.01
C ILE A 141 -6.28 -21.10 -9.74
#